data_790b84ae94e3be1cf2d37f1a559d0de9
#
_entry.id   790b84ae94e3be1cf2d37f1a559d0de9
#
_cell.length_a   1.000
_cell.length_b   1.000
_cell.length_c   1.000
_cell.angle_alpha   90.00
_cell.angle_beta   90.00
_cell.angle_gamma   90.00
#
_symmetry.space_group_name_H-M   'P 1'
#
loop_
_entity.id
_entity.type
_entity.pdbx_description
1 polymer ?
#
loop_
_entity_poly.entity_id
_entity_poly.type
_entity_poly.pdbx_seq_one_letter_code
_entity_poly.pdbx_strand_id
1 'polypeptide(L)'
;MSNKSTTEKIILGIDPGTNVMGYGVIRVVGNKAELVVMGVIDMRKEKDPYLRLGKIFERVTGIIDSYLPDEMAIEAPFFGKNVQS
;
A
#
# COMPACT_ATOMS: atom_id res chain seq x y z
N MET A 1 16.33 17.58 -9.03
CA MET A 1 15.78 17.67 -9.19
C MET A 1 15.02 17.73 -9.25
N SER A 2 14.75 17.79 -9.06
CA SER A 2 13.86 17.77 -9.12
C SER A 2 13.26 18.07 -10.07
N ASN A 3 13.27 17.68 -10.67
CA ASN A 3 12.56 17.84 -11.58
C ASN A 3 11.36 17.28 -11.55
N LYS A 4 11.15 16.65 -10.56
CA LYS A 4 9.85 16.28 -10.24
C LYS A 4 9.07 17.51 -10.08
N SER A 5 7.99 17.60 -10.76
CA SER A 5 7.13 18.74 -10.62
C SER A 5 6.66 18.81 -9.19
N THR A 6 6.55 19.97 -8.66
CA THR A 6 6.03 20.12 -7.30
C THR A 6 4.62 19.62 -7.21
N THR A 7 3.94 19.40 -8.34
CA THR A 7 2.59 18.92 -8.33
C THR A 7 2.47 17.42 -8.50
N GLU A 8 3.59 16.74 -8.70
CA GLU A 8 3.53 15.30 -8.88
C GLU A 8 3.85 14.56 -7.59
N LYS A 9 3.07 13.56 -7.26
CA LYS A 9 3.28 12.78 -6.07
C LYS A 9 2.88 11.35 -6.31
N ILE A 10 3.71 10.41 -5.90
CA ILE A 10 3.42 8.99 -5.97
C ILE A 10 3.02 8.52 -4.58
N ILE A 11 1.87 7.89 -4.47
CA ILE A 11 1.35 7.44 -3.18
C ILE A 11 1.09 5.95 -3.23
N LEU A 12 1.63 5.23 -2.25
CA LEU A 12 1.36 3.82 -2.08
C LEU A 12 0.29 3.68 -1.02
N GLY A 13 -0.84 3.10 -1.36
CA GLY A 13 -1.91 2.82 -0.42
C GLY A 13 -1.92 1.34 -0.06
N ILE A 14 -2.13 1.04 1.20
CA ILE A 14 -2.18 -0.33 1.69
C ILE A 14 -3.47 -0.53 2.47
N ASP A 15 -4.18 -1.58 2.10
CA ASP A 15 -5.40 -1.97 2.79
C ASP A 15 -5.12 -3.32 3.45
N PRO A 16 -4.76 -3.32 4.73
CA PRO A 16 -4.37 -4.55 5.40
C PRO A 16 -5.55 -5.48 5.60
N GLY A 17 -5.34 -6.74 5.37
CA GLY A 17 -6.33 -7.76 5.66
C GLY A 17 -5.66 -8.91 6.36
N THR A 18 -6.45 -9.79 6.94
CA THR A 18 -5.93 -10.91 7.70
C THR A 18 -5.25 -11.92 6.78
N ASN A 19 -5.87 -12.22 5.69
CA ASN A 19 -5.35 -13.24 4.77
C ASN A 19 -4.90 -12.66 3.45
N VAL A 20 -5.46 -11.53 3.06
CA VAL A 20 -5.12 -10.89 1.79
C VAL A 20 -4.96 -9.40 2.06
N MET A 21 -3.85 -8.85 1.65
CA MET A 21 -3.59 -7.43 1.81
C MET A 21 -3.66 -6.78 0.44
N GLY A 22 -4.47 -5.76 0.31
CA GLY A 22 -4.56 -5.03 -0.94
C GLY A 22 -3.57 -3.88 -0.99
N TYR A 23 -3.11 -3.52 -2.18
CA TYR A 23 -2.28 -2.34 -2.33
C TYR A 23 -2.57 -1.66 -3.66
N GLY A 24 -2.28 -0.40 -3.71
CA GLY A 24 -2.38 0.37 -4.94
C GLY A 24 -1.36 1.48 -4.94
N VAL A 25 -0.88 1.82 -6.12
CA VAL A 25 0.04 2.95 -6.28
C VAL A 25 -0.67 3.93 -7.20
N ILE A 26 -0.78 5.17 -6.76
CA ILE A 26 -1.38 6.20 -7.59
C ILE A 26 -0.39 7.33 -7.82
N ARG A 27 -0.58 8.01 -8.91
CA ARG A 27 0.20 9.20 -9.22
C ARG A 27 -0.76 10.37 -9.23
N VAL A 28 -0.46 11.38 -8.46
CA VAL A 28 -1.28 12.56 -8.38
C VAL A 28 -0.53 13.71 -9.04
N VAL A 29 -1.15 14.33 -10.01
CA VAL A 29 -0.56 15.47 -10.70
C VAL A 29 -1.61 16.57 -10.63
N GLY A 30 -1.30 17.60 -9.90
CA GLY A 30 -2.26 18.68 -9.67
C GLY A 30 -3.49 18.12 -8.95
N ASN A 31 -4.65 18.18 -9.59
CA ASN A 31 -5.87 17.69 -9.02
C ASN A 31 -6.25 16.32 -9.52
N LYS A 32 -5.44 15.70 -10.34
CA LYS A 32 -5.80 14.45 -10.97
C LYS A 32 -5.04 13.29 -10.36
N ALA A 33 -5.75 12.20 -10.10
CA ALA A 33 -5.16 10.99 -9.58
C ALA A 33 -5.30 9.90 -10.64
N GLU A 34 -4.23 9.15 -10.83
CA GLU A 34 -4.19 8.13 -11.82
C GLU A 34 -3.66 6.86 -11.20
N LEU A 35 -4.33 5.75 -11.44
CA LEU A 35 -3.88 4.47 -10.89
C LEU A 35 -2.70 3.97 -11.70
N VAL A 36 -1.60 3.68 -11.03
CA VAL A 36 -0.41 3.13 -11.67
C VAL A 36 -0.45 1.61 -11.64
N VAL A 37 -0.73 1.05 -10.47
CA VAL A 37 -0.81 -0.40 -10.33
C VAL A 37 -1.65 -0.70 -9.09
N MET A 38 -2.30 -1.84 -9.10
CA MET A 38 -2.95 -2.35 -7.89
C MET A 38 -2.81 -3.86 -7.88
N GLY A 39 -2.85 -4.43 -6.71
CA GLY A 39 -2.71 -5.86 -6.56
C GLY A 39 -2.98 -6.31 -5.16
N VAL A 40 -2.69 -7.57 -4.91
CA VAL A 40 -2.87 -8.14 -3.58
C VAL A 40 -1.65 -8.94 -3.17
N ILE A 41 -1.46 -9.05 -1.89
CA ILE A 41 -0.48 -9.94 -1.31
C ILE A 41 -1.29 -11.03 -0.61
N ASP A 42 -1.26 -12.22 -1.17
CA ASP A 42 -2.09 -13.32 -0.68
C ASP A 42 -1.28 -14.14 0.31
N MET A 43 -1.74 -14.19 1.54
CA MET A 43 -1.05 -14.89 2.61
C MET A 43 -1.82 -16.10 3.11
N ARG A 44 -2.85 -16.51 2.36
CA ARG A 44 -3.72 -17.59 2.84
C ARG A 44 -3.02 -18.92 3.03
N LYS A 45 -1.98 -19.16 2.26
CA LYS A 45 -1.25 -20.41 2.36
C LYS A 45 -0.19 -20.39 3.46
N GLU A 46 0.15 -19.21 3.97
CA GLU A 46 1.17 -19.11 4.97
C GLU A 46 0.54 -19.04 6.35
N LYS A 47 0.73 -20.07 7.14
CA LYS A 47 0.09 -20.16 8.45
C LYS A 47 0.95 -19.60 9.59
N ASP A 48 2.23 -19.59 9.41
CA ASP A 48 3.13 -19.11 10.46
C ASP A 48 3.12 -17.58 10.48
N PRO A 49 2.81 -16.95 11.61
CA PRO A 49 2.76 -15.49 11.71
C PRO A 49 4.06 -14.81 11.34
N TYR A 50 5.19 -15.41 11.69
CA TYR A 50 6.48 -14.80 11.38
C TYR A 50 6.76 -14.85 9.88
N LEU A 51 6.40 -15.95 9.24
CA LEU A 51 6.59 -16.07 7.81
C LEU A 51 5.62 -15.17 7.05
N ARG A 52 4.42 -14.98 7.58
CA ARG A 52 3.48 -14.02 7.02
C ARG A 52 4.06 -12.62 7.05
N LEU A 53 4.59 -12.23 8.19
CA LEU A 53 5.18 -10.90 8.35
C LEU A 53 6.35 -10.71 7.40
N GLY A 54 7.18 -11.74 7.27
CA GLY A 54 8.31 -11.69 6.35
C GLY A 54 7.87 -11.52 4.90
N LYS A 55 6.79 -12.20 4.51
CA LYS A 55 6.26 -12.10 3.17
C LYS A 55 5.73 -10.69 2.90
N ILE A 56 5.03 -10.11 3.87
CA ILE A 56 4.53 -8.76 3.76
C ILE A 56 5.70 -7.79 3.59
N PHE A 57 6.70 -7.92 4.45
CA PHE A 57 7.86 -7.05 4.40
C PHE A 57 8.54 -7.12 3.04
N GLU A 58 8.75 -8.32 2.54
CA GLU A 58 9.42 -8.52 1.28
C GLU A 58 8.63 -7.91 0.12
N ARG A 59 7.33 -8.15 0.10
CA ARG A 59 6.49 -7.66 -0.98
C ARG A 59 6.35 -6.13 -0.94
N VAL A 60 6.14 -5.57 0.24
CA VAL A 60 6.00 -4.13 0.38
C VAL A 60 7.31 -3.43 0.03
N THR A 61 8.42 -3.98 0.49
CA THR A 61 9.73 -3.43 0.16
C THR A 61 9.96 -3.44 -1.35
N GLY A 62 9.57 -4.52 -2.01
CA GLY A 62 9.70 -4.62 -3.46
C GLY A 62 8.86 -3.56 -4.18
N ILE A 63 7.66 -3.29 -3.70
CA ILE A 63 6.80 -2.28 -4.28
C ILE A 63 7.41 -0.89 -4.08
N ILE A 64 7.92 -0.62 -2.88
CA ILE A 64 8.57 0.64 -2.60
C ILE A 64 9.78 0.86 -3.51
N ASP A 65 10.59 -0.17 -3.66
CA ASP A 65 11.77 -0.08 -4.50
C ASP A 65 11.42 0.12 -5.97
N SER A 66 10.30 -0.46 -6.41
CA SER A 66 9.92 -0.39 -7.81
C SER A 66 9.25 0.94 -8.17
N TYR A 67 8.46 1.49 -7.27
CA TYR A 67 7.66 2.66 -7.59
C TYR A 67 8.11 3.94 -6.89
N LEU A 68 8.98 3.83 -5.91
CA LEU A 68 9.56 4.97 -5.20
C LEU A 68 8.50 5.98 -4.74
N PRO A 69 7.55 5.53 -3.93
CA PRO A 69 6.48 6.44 -3.52
C PRO A 69 6.99 7.57 -2.63
N ASP A 70 6.34 8.69 -2.72
CA ASP A 70 6.62 9.83 -1.86
C ASP A 70 5.93 9.69 -0.52
N GLU A 71 4.79 9.01 -0.50
CA GLU A 71 4.00 8.83 0.71
C GLU A 71 3.39 7.45 0.74
N MET A 72 3.10 6.99 1.94
CA MET A 72 2.40 5.74 2.14
C MET A 72 1.17 6.01 2.99
N ALA A 73 0.02 5.52 2.56
CA ALA A 73 -1.22 5.62 3.32
C ALA A 73 -1.67 4.21 3.68
N ILE A 74 -1.87 3.97 4.96
CA ILE A 74 -2.36 2.68 5.42
C ILE A 74 -3.74 2.91 6.02
N GLU A 75 -4.73 2.21 5.46
CA GLU A 75 -6.04 2.39 5.95
C GLU A 75 -6.29 1.38 7.01
N ALA A 76 -6.42 1.78 8.21
CA ALA A 76 -6.68 0.89 9.29
C ALA A 76 -8.15 0.56 9.29
N PRO A 77 -8.41 -0.67 9.28
CA PRO A 77 -9.79 -1.03 9.35
C PRO A 77 -10.30 -0.76 10.70
N PHE A 78 -11.32 -0.13 10.80
CA PHE A 78 -11.72 0.22 11.99
C PHE A 78 -12.80 -0.17 12.27
N PHE A 79 -12.72 -0.68 12.71
CA PHE A 79 -13.57 -1.20 13.22
C PHE A 79 -14.08 -0.52 14.34
N GLY A 80 -13.86 -0.20 14.55
CA GLY A 80 -14.32 0.34 15.44
C GLY A 80 -15.09 1.14 15.38
N LYS A 81 -15.22 1.09 15.03
CA LYS A 81 -15.75 1.62 14.85
C LYS A 81 -16.52 1.57 15.16
N ASN A 82 -16.28 1.20 15.46
CA ASN A 82 -16.80 1.04 15.60
C ASN A 82 -17.36 0.93 16.11
N VAL A 83 -17.34 0.89 16.31
CA VAL A 83 -17.63 0.62 16.62
C VAL A 83 -18.15 0.84 17.28
N GLN A 84 -18.22 1.03 17.52
CA GLN A 84 -18.60 1.14 17.93
C GLN A 84 -19.05 1.31 18.15
N SER A 85 -19.13 1.49 18.32
CA SER A 85 -19.36 1.53 18.21
C SER A 85 -19.50 1.57 18.34
#